data_7dca01af9328f53ec23b31b9d9a4cef5
#
_entry.id   7dca01af9328f53ec23b31b9d9a4cef5
#
_cell.length_a   1.000
_cell.length_b   1.000
_cell.length_c   1.000
_cell.angle_alpha   90.00
_cell.angle_beta   90.00
_cell.angle_gamma   90.00
#
_symmetry.space_group_name_H-M   'P 1'
#
loop_
_entity.id
_entity.type
_entity.pdbx_description
1 polymer ?
#
loop_
_entity_poly.entity_id
_entity_poly.type
_entity_poly.pdbx_seq_one_letter_code
_entity_poly.pdbx_strand_id
1 'polypeptide(L)'
;MDLLREIQSQYAGLSKNHRKIADYLATTGIEVSFDSITELSRKIGVSESSIVRFAKEMGYKGYPNFRKELQAEFRRTSGAASRLSDALTSVSGRSVIDSVFKADIELIEETRSGLSETELTQAVTMITTAKKIFVIGFRAAFSLAYFLYFRFVRLRLDARLITLTGGTSLVEQLALLQKGDILIALGFDAMPRETRIALDFAAKNRIPILAISHTPTSEIARKSTLCLVARRRPHRTQSLAASMSLLNALAIAVATHNKDKAFRALRRLDAIEQQYLQDNFRRHK
;
A
#
# COMPACT_ATOMS: atom_id res chain seq x y z
N MET A 1 -19.57 21.03 1.83
CA MET A 1 -18.93 21.82 0.78
C MET A 1 -17.62 21.15 0.45
N ASP A 2 -17.32 20.89 -0.81
CA ASP A 2 -16.09 20.15 -1.19
C ASP A 2 -14.95 21.19 -1.25
N LEU A 3 -14.05 21.16 -0.28
CA LEU A 3 -12.95 22.12 -0.15
C LEU A 3 -12.09 22.20 -1.43
N LEU A 4 -11.86 21.08 -2.08
CA LEU A 4 -11.07 21.07 -3.32
C LEU A 4 -11.83 21.74 -4.47
N ARG A 5 -13.15 21.61 -4.53
CA ARG A 5 -13.98 22.33 -5.50
C ARG A 5 -14.00 23.83 -5.23
N GLU A 6 -14.02 24.22 -3.96
CA GLU A 6 -13.96 25.64 -3.58
C GLU A 6 -12.62 26.25 -3.99
N ILE A 7 -11.49 25.59 -3.72
CA ILE A 7 -10.17 26.02 -4.18
C ILE A 7 -10.14 26.12 -5.71
N GLN A 8 -10.73 25.17 -6.40
CA GLN A 8 -10.76 25.12 -7.87
C GLN A 8 -11.61 26.25 -8.46
N SER A 9 -12.72 26.62 -7.81
CA SER A 9 -13.57 27.74 -8.23
C SER A 9 -12.87 29.10 -8.12
N GLN A 10 -11.93 29.25 -7.19
CA GLN A 10 -11.16 30.48 -6.95
C GLN A 10 -9.82 30.50 -7.70
N TYR A 11 -9.45 29.42 -8.41
CA TYR A 11 -8.13 29.22 -9.01
C TYR A 11 -7.67 30.37 -9.92
N ALA A 12 -8.58 30.92 -10.73
CA ALA A 12 -8.25 32.00 -11.68
C ALA A 12 -7.75 33.28 -10.98
N GLY A 13 -8.22 33.57 -9.76
CA GLY A 13 -7.83 34.75 -8.95
C GLY A 13 -6.56 34.54 -8.13
N LEU A 14 -6.05 33.30 -8.00
CA LEU A 14 -4.91 33.00 -7.15
C LEU A 14 -3.58 33.52 -7.69
N SER A 15 -2.70 34.00 -6.77
CA SER A 15 -1.33 34.38 -7.08
C SER A 15 -0.51 33.14 -7.56
N LYS A 16 0.64 33.38 -8.22
CA LYS A 16 1.52 32.33 -8.73
C LYS A 16 1.90 31.26 -7.67
N ASN A 17 2.20 31.69 -6.44
CA ASN A 17 2.55 30.79 -5.36
C ASN A 17 1.30 30.07 -4.82
N HIS A 18 0.15 30.73 -4.76
CA HIS A 18 -1.10 30.11 -4.33
C HIS A 18 -1.63 29.08 -5.34
N ARG A 19 -1.40 29.31 -6.66
CA ARG A 19 -1.70 28.29 -7.70
C ARG A 19 -0.84 27.05 -7.50
N LYS A 20 0.46 27.19 -7.21
CA LYS A 20 1.32 26.03 -6.89
C LYS A 20 0.77 25.22 -5.70
N ILE A 21 0.27 25.90 -4.68
CA ILE A 21 -0.35 25.25 -3.52
C ILE A 21 -1.62 24.52 -3.96
N ALA A 22 -2.50 25.19 -4.70
CA ALA A 22 -3.75 24.62 -5.21
C ALA A 22 -3.49 23.41 -6.11
N ASP A 23 -2.52 23.50 -7.04
CA ASP A 23 -2.13 22.41 -7.94
C ASP A 23 -1.59 21.20 -7.15
N TYR A 24 -0.77 21.46 -6.13
CA TYR A 24 -0.23 20.41 -5.27
C TYR A 24 -1.35 19.72 -4.47
N LEU A 25 -2.30 20.48 -3.92
CA LEU A 25 -3.47 19.95 -3.24
C LEU A 25 -4.36 19.13 -4.18
N ALA A 26 -4.56 19.58 -5.42
CA ALA A 26 -5.35 18.88 -6.42
C ALA A 26 -4.69 17.56 -6.88
N THR A 27 -3.36 17.53 -6.96
CA THR A 27 -2.59 16.38 -7.44
C THR A 27 -2.34 15.36 -6.34
N THR A 28 -1.98 15.83 -5.13
CA THR A 28 -1.60 14.98 -3.99
C THR A 28 -2.82 14.61 -3.14
N GLY A 29 -3.93 15.35 -3.34
CA GLY A 29 -5.15 15.13 -2.57
C GLY A 29 -4.94 15.43 -1.08
N ILE A 30 -5.71 14.74 -0.28
CA ILE A 30 -5.86 15.00 1.15
C ILE A 30 -4.68 14.48 2.01
N GLU A 31 -3.76 13.71 1.42
CA GLU A 31 -2.54 13.25 2.12
C GLU A 31 -1.71 14.42 2.66
N VAL A 32 -1.81 15.57 2.02
CA VAL A 32 -1.25 16.86 2.47
C VAL A 32 -1.70 17.25 3.87
N SER A 33 -2.87 16.81 4.30
CA SER A 33 -3.43 17.13 5.62
C SER A 33 -2.63 16.54 6.79
N PHE A 34 -1.73 15.61 6.53
CA PHE A 34 -0.84 15.03 7.54
C PHE A 34 0.52 15.73 7.61
N ASP A 35 0.88 16.53 6.60
CA ASP A 35 2.15 17.26 6.59
C ASP A 35 2.15 18.41 7.59
N SER A 36 3.30 18.69 8.20
CA SER A 36 3.56 19.94 8.88
C SER A 36 3.69 21.08 7.86
N ILE A 37 3.55 22.32 8.30
CA ILE A 37 3.70 23.47 7.40
C ILE A 37 5.09 23.52 6.77
N THR A 38 6.12 23.14 7.51
CA THR A 38 7.51 23.04 7.06
C THR A 38 7.70 21.98 5.98
N GLU A 39 7.11 20.78 6.18
CA GLU A 39 7.13 19.73 5.18
C GLU A 39 6.40 20.13 3.91
N LEU A 40 5.23 20.73 4.05
CA LEU A 40 4.43 21.21 2.93
C LEU A 40 5.16 22.30 2.14
N SER A 41 5.74 23.28 2.82
CA SER A 41 6.58 24.35 2.24
C SER A 41 7.70 23.77 1.39
N ARG A 42 8.43 22.80 1.92
CA ARG A 42 9.52 22.12 1.21
C ARG A 42 9.04 21.35 -0.02
N LYS A 43 7.92 20.62 0.08
CA LYS A 43 7.38 19.79 -1.00
C LYS A 43 6.87 20.62 -2.18
N ILE A 44 6.23 21.78 -1.90
CA ILE A 44 5.67 22.68 -2.92
C ILE A 44 6.71 23.65 -3.47
N GLY A 45 7.77 23.93 -2.72
CA GLY A 45 8.76 24.94 -3.08
C GLY A 45 8.21 26.38 -2.91
N VAL A 46 7.47 26.64 -1.82
CA VAL A 46 6.96 27.95 -1.42
C VAL A 46 7.30 28.22 0.05
N SER A 47 7.29 29.49 0.48
CA SER A 47 7.52 29.81 1.89
C SER A 47 6.33 29.40 2.78
N GLU A 48 6.59 29.09 4.06
CA GLU A 48 5.54 28.83 5.05
C GLU A 48 4.55 29.99 5.16
N SER A 49 5.04 31.25 5.07
CA SER A 49 4.19 32.46 5.05
C SER A 49 3.24 32.49 3.84
N SER A 50 3.62 31.91 2.71
CA SER A 50 2.74 31.78 1.54
C SER A 50 1.61 30.78 1.81
N ILE A 51 1.89 29.68 2.50
CA ILE A 51 0.89 28.69 2.89
C ILE A 51 -0.11 29.28 3.89
N VAL A 52 0.39 30.05 4.88
CA VAL A 52 -0.49 30.73 5.85
C VAL A 52 -1.40 31.74 5.15
N ARG A 53 -0.86 32.52 4.19
CA ARG A 53 -1.66 33.48 3.41
C ARG A 53 -2.68 32.79 2.53
N PHE A 54 -2.31 31.70 1.87
CA PHE A 54 -3.25 30.87 1.11
C PHE A 54 -4.40 30.37 1.99
N ALA A 55 -4.10 29.82 3.17
CA ALA A 55 -5.13 29.39 4.11
C ALA A 55 -6.09 30.52 4.51
N LYS A 56 -5.55 31.74 4.72
CA LYS A 56 -6.38 32.92 5.04
C LYS A 56 -7.23 33.40 3.85
N GLU A 57 -6.70 33.32 2.63
CA GLU A 57 -7.43 33.66 1.40
C GLU A 57 -8.58 32.69 1.17
N MET A 58 -8.41 31.40 1.56
CA MET A 58 -9.46 30.36 1.58
C MET A 58 -10.42 30.50 2.78
N GLY A 59 -10.39 31.62 3.53
CA GLY A 59 -11.32 31.91 4.62
C GLY A 59 -10.97 31.30 5.99
N TYR A 60 -9.79 30.67 6.13
CA TYR A 60 -9.39 30.05 7.40
C TYR A 60 -8.53 31.02 8.25
N LYS A 61 -8.56 30.84 9.58
CA LYS A 61 -7.75 31.64 10.51
C LYS A 61 -6.24 31.46 10.32
N GLY A 62 -5.82 30.42 9.62
CA GLY A 62 -4.43 30.10 9.32
C GLY A 62 -4.27 28.61 8.99
N TYR A 63 -3.02 28.18 8.75
CA TYR A 63 -2.73 26.80 8.35
C TYR A 63 -3.26 25.71 9.30
N PRO A 64 -3.20 25.86 10.65
CA PRO A 64 -3.75 24.83 11.55
C PRO A 64 -5.26 24.58 11.33
N ASN A 65 -6.03 25.63 11.12
CA ASN A 65 -7.47 25.54 10.86
C ASN A 65 -7.75 24.95 9.48
N PHE A 66 -7.02 25.38 8.46
CA PHE A 66 -7.10 24.84 7.11
C PHE A 66 -6.74 23.36 7.08
N ARG A 67 -5.66 22.96 7.75
CA ARG A 67 -5.25 21.56 7.91
C ARG A 67 -6.32 20.71 8.60
N LYS A 68 -6.96 21.26 9.63
CA LYS A 68 -8.05 20.55 10.34
C LYS A 68 -9.25 20.30 9.41
N GLU A 69 -9.58 21.25 8.56
CA GLU A 69 -10.66 21.10 7.56
C GLU A 69 -10.26 20.10 6.45
N LEU A 70 -9.03 20.16 5.96
CA LEU A 70 -8.51 19.13 5.05
C LEU A 70 -8.62 17.72 5.66
N GLN A 71 -8.32 17.57 6.95
CA GLN A 71 -8.47 16.29 7.65
C GLN A 71 -9.94 15.87 7.83
N ALA A 72 -10.83 16.84 8.07
CA ALA A 72 -12.26 16.58 8.16
C ALA A 72 -12.85 16.15 6.80
N GLU A 73 -12.43 16.82 5.73
CA GLU A 73 -12.78 16.45 4.36
C GLU A 73 -12.29 15.06 4.01
N PHE A 74 -11.06 14.73 4.38
CA PHE A 74 -10.52 13.38 4.23
C PHE A 74 -11.38 12.33 4.95
N ARG A 75 -11.75 12.58 6.20
CA ARG A 75 -12.62 11.65 6.92
C ARG A 75 -13.97 11.46 6.25
N ARG A 76 -14.53 12.53 5.66
CA ARG A 76 -15.80 12.49 4.91
C ARG A 76 -15.66 11.75 3.59
N THR A 77 -14.63 12.07 2.81
CA THR A 77 -14.41 11.49 1.46
C THR A 77 -13.78 10.10 1.50
N SER A 78 -13.05 9.75 2.55
CA SER A 78 -12.47 8.41 2.75
C SER A 78 -13.45 7.38 3.29
N GLY A 79 -14.69 7.75 3.58
CA GLY A 79 -15.74 6.82 4.00
C GLY A 79 -16.03 5.75 2.93
N ALA A 80 -16.44 4.55 3.34
CA ALA A 80 -16.78 3.47 2.40
C ALA A 80 -17.88 3.88 1.42
N ALA A 81 -18.87 4.65 1.90
CA ALA A 81 -19.97 5.16 1.08
C ALA A 81 -19.50 6.17 0.02
N SER A 82 -18.59 7.09 0.38
CA SER A 82 -18.03 8.04 -0.59
C SER A 82 -17.24 7.32 -1.68
N ARG A 83 -16.38 6.39 -1.31
CA ARG A 83 -15.61 5.58 -2.28
C ARG A 83 -16.51 4.77 -3.21
N LEU A 84 -17.62 4.22 -2.69
CA LEU A 84 -18.61 3.53 -3.52
C LEU A 84 -19.31 4.51 -4.47
N SER A 85 -19.69 5.69 -3.99
CA SER A 85 -20.30 6.74 -4.82
C SER A 85 -19.37 7.16 -5.97
N ASP A 86 -18.08 7.36 -5.69
CA ASP A 86 -17.08 7.70 -6.71
C ASP A 86 -16.94 6.57 -7.75
N ALA A 87 -16.91 5.31 -7.30
CA ALA A 87 -16.87 4.15 -8.18
C ALA A 87 -18.11 4.07 -9.07
N LEU A 88 -19.31 4.24 -8.48
CA LEU A 88 -20.58 4.23 -9.25
C LEU A 88 -20.63 5.37 -10.27
N THR A 89 -20.16 6.56 -9.89
CA THR A 89 -20.09 7.72 -10.81
C THR A 89 -19.14 7.43 -11.97
N SER A 90 -18.03 6.76 -11.73
CA SER A 90 -17.04 6.45 -12.77
C SER A 90 -17.54 5.47 -13.83
N VAL A 91 -18.53 4.65 -13.50
CA VAL A 91 -19.15 3.67 -14.41
C VAL A 91 -20.52 4.12 -14.93
N SER A 92 -21.03 5.27 -14.48
CA SER A 92 -22.35 5.78 -14.88
C SER A 92 -22.45 5.96 -16.41
N GLY A 93 -23.50 5.40 -17.02
CA GLY A 93 -23.75 5.46 -18.45
C GLY A 93 -22.82 4.61 -19.33
N ARG A 94 -22.01 3.72 -18.74
CA ARG A 94 -21.07 2.83 -19.44
C ARG A 94 -21.22 1.38 -18.99
N SER A 95 -20.66 0.45 -19.78
CA SER A 95 -20.48 -0.93 -19.31
C SER A 95 -19.60 -0.96 -18.06
N VAL A 96 -20.09 -1.57 -16.99
CA VAL A 96 -19.32 -1.75 -15.74
C VAL A 96 -18.07 -2.59 -16.00
N ILE A 97 -18.21 -3.66 -16.79
CA ILE A 97 -17.11 -4.55 -17.17
C ILE A 97 -16.03 -3.73 -17.86
N ASP A 98 -16.34 -3.03 -18.93
CA ASP A 98 -15.35 -2.26 -19.70
C ASP A 98 -14.68 -1.19 -18.85
N SER A 99 -15.47 -0.48 -18.03
CA SER A 99 -14.96 0.61 -17.19
C SER A 99 -13.97 0.09 -16.12
N VAL A 100 -14.32 -1.01 -15.45
CA VAL A 100 -13.48 -1.59 -14.39
C VAL A 100 -12.23 -2.21 -14.99
N PHE A 101 -12.35 -3.06 -16.01
CA PHE A 101 -11.20 -3.72 -16.63
C PHE A 101 -10.25 -2.72 -17.28
N LYS A 102 -10.75 -1.68 -17.95
CA LYS A 102 -9.91 -0.62 -18.50
C LYS A 102 -9.13 0.10 -17.41
N ALA A 103 -9.78 0.48 -16.32
CA ALA A 103 -9.12 1.14 -15.19
C ALA A 103 -8.05 0.24 -14.54
N ASP A 104 -8.29 -1.06 -14.43
CA ASP A 104 -7.34 -2.02 -13.88
C ASP A 104 -6.13 -2.20 -14.79
N ILE A 105 -6.34 -2.31 -16.12
CA ILE A 105 -5.25 -2.40 -17.11
C ILE A 105 -4.38 -1.14 -17.05
N GLU A 106 -4.96 0.05 -16.99
CA GLU A 106 -4.23 1.31 -16.84
C GLU A 106 -3.35 1.30 -15.59
N LEU A 107 -3.89 0.88 -14.43
CA LEU A 107 -3.15 0.82 -13.17
C LEU A 107 -2.02 -0.23 -13.19
N ILE A 108 -2.26 -1.38 -13.82
CA ILE A 108 -1.23 -2.41 -14.01
C ILE A 108 -0.09 -1.85 -14.86
N GLU A 109 -0.39 -1.16 -15.94
CA GLU A 109 0.61 -0.59 -16.84
C GLU A 109 1.39 0.56 -16.18
N GLU A 110 0.71 1.46 -15.44
CA GLU A 110 1.36 2.50 -14.64
C GLU A 110 2.29 1.89 -13.58
N THR A 111 1.88 0.78 -12.95
CA THR A 111 2.70 0.06 -11.97
C THR A 111 3.91 -0.57 -12.63
N ARG A 112 3.72 -1.27 -13.76
CA ARG A 112 4.78 -1.89 -14.52
C ARG A 112 5.84 -0.87 -14.96
N SER A 113 5.40 0.25 -15.53
CA SER A 113 6.28 1.30 -16.03
C SER A 113 7.02 2.05 -14.92
N GLY A 114 6.45 2.10 -13.72
CA GLY A 114 7.07 2.74 -12.55
C GLY A 114 7.95 1.83 -11.70
N LEU A 115 8.01 0.52 -12.00
CA LEU A 115 8.81 -0.45 -11.24
C LEU A 115 10.20 -0.60 -11.86
N SER A 116 11.22 -0.46 -11.02
CA SER A 116 12.62 -0.65 -11.42
C SER A 116 13.04 -2.11 -11.23
N GLU A 117 13.72 -2.68 -12.23
CA GLU A 117 14.37 -4.00 -12.12
C GLU A 117 15.37 -4.05 -10.95
N THR A 118 16.03 -2.94 -10.66
CA THR A 118 16.94 -2.82 -9.51
C THR A 118 16.18 -2.96 -8.19
N GLU A 119 15.05 -2.27 -8.03
CA GLU A 119 14.21 -2.37 -6.82
C GLU A 119 13.64 -3.78 -6.66
N LEU A 120 13.19 -4.40 -7.75
CA LEU A 120 12.71 -5.78 -7.71
C LEU A 120 13.82 -6.75 -7.29
N THR A 121 15.02 -6.60 -7.84
CA THR A 121 16.19 -7.42 -7.48
C THR A 121 16.59 -7.24 -6.01
N GLN A 122 16.56 -6.01 -5.51
CA GLN A 122 16.81 -5.71 -4.10
C GLN A 122 15.76 -6.39 -3.20
N ALA A 123 14.48 -6.29 -3.56
CA ALA A 123 13.39 -6.95 -2.82
C ALA A 123 13.58 -8.47 -2.79
N VAL A 124 13.92 -9.08 -3.93
CA VAL A 124 14.23 -10.53 -4.02
C VAL A 124 15.41 -10.89 -3.11
N THR A 125 16.48 -10.11 -3.13
CA THR A 125 17.65 -10.35 -2.27
C THR A 125 17.27 -10.25 -0.79
N MET A 126 16.53 -9.21 -0.38
CA MET A 126 16.06 -9.07 1.00
C MET A 126 15.23 -10.26 1.46
N ILE A 127 14.36 -10.80 0.60
CA ILE A 127 13.49 -11.95 0.90
C ILE A 127 14.31 -13.24 0.98
N THR A 128 15.20 -13.48 0.02
CA THR A 128 15.92 -14.77 -0.11
C THR A 128 17.06 -14.93 0.90
N THR A 129 17.60 -13.84 1.44
CA THR A 129 18.62 -13.84 2.48
C THR A 129 18.04 -13.85 3.89
N ALA A 130 16.76 -13.55 4.05
CA ALA A 130 16.10 -13.56 5.35
C ALA A 130 15.97 -14.98 5.93
N LYS A 131 16.14 -15.10 7.26
CA LYS A 131 15.91 -16.35 7.99
C LYS A 131 14.43 -16.69 8.04
N LYS A 132 13.61 -15.71 8.39
CA LYS A 132 12.14 -15.79 8.40
C LYS A 132 11.54 -14.56 7.75
N ILE A 133 10.38 -14.73 7.15
CA ILE A 133 9.65 -13.69 6.44
C ILE A 133 8.33 -13.47 7.18
N PHE A 134 8.18 -12.31 7.79
CA PHE A 134 6.90 -11.93 8.40
C PHE A 134 6.14 -11.03 7.45
N VAL A 135 4.89 -11.39 7.16
CA VAL A 135 4.03 -10.64 6.25
C VAL A 135 2.88 -10.04 7.05
N ILE A 136 2.66 -8.74 6.91
CA ILE A 136 1.58 -8.03 7.59
C ILE A 136 0.79 -7.18 6.60
N GLY A 137 -0.53 -7.23 6.71
CA GLY A 137 -1.47 -6.37 6.00
C GLY A 137 -2.83 -6.52 6.64
N PHE A 138 -3.53 -5.40 6.86
CA PHE A 138 -4.86 -5.42 7.46
C PHE A 138 -5.91 -4.85 6.51
N ARG A 139 -7.18 -5.13 6.79
CA ARG A 139 -8.32 -4.74 5.96
C ARG A 139 -8.16 -5.31 4.54
N ALA A 140 -8.31 -4.49 3.48
CA ALA A 140 -8.15 -4.95 2.10
C ALA A 140 -6.73 -5.48 1.79
N ALA A 141 -5.70 -4.94 2.44
CA ALA A 141 -4.33 -5.43 2.28
C ALA A 141 -4.10 -6.84 2.87
N PHE A 142 -5.01 -7.34 3.70
CA PHE A 142 -4.91 -8.69 4.25
C PHE A 142 -4.98 -9.77 3.17
N SER A 143 -5.87 -9.60 2.18
CA SER A 143 -5.98 -10.54 1.05
C SER A 143 -4.67 -10.65 0.27
N LEU A 144 -3.99 -9.54 0.07
CA LEU A 144 -2.68 -9.48 -0.59
C LEU A 144 -1.56 -10.08 0.27
N ALA A 145 -1.57 -9.79 1.58
CA ALA A 145 -0.62 -10.36 2.53
C ALA A 145 -0.77 -11.88 2.60
N TYR A 146 -2.01 -12.38 2.66
CA TYR A 146 -2.30 -13.80 2.62
C TYR A 146 -1.84 -14.45 1.31
N PHE A 147 -2.11 -13.82 0.17
CA PHE A 147 -1.64 -14.29 -1.13
C PHE A 147 -0.12 -14.46 -1.15
N LEU A 148 0.63 -13.46 -0.72
CA LEU A 148 2.09 -13.49 -0.71
C LEU A 148 2.62 -14.56 0.26
N TYR A 149 2.06 -14.63 1.47
CA TYR A 149 2.33 -15.69 2.44
C TYR A 149 2.12 -17.07 1.83
N PHE A 150 0.96 -17.31 1.21
CA PHE A 150 0.63 -18.58 0.56
C PHE A 150 1.67 -18.96 -0.51
N ARG A 151 2.06 -17.99 -1.37
CA ARG A 151 3.08 -18.21 -2.40
C ARG A 151 4.43 -18.61 -1.80
N PHE A 152 4.85 -17.96 -0.72
CA PHE A 152 6.12 -18.23 -0.05
C PHE A 152 6.13 -19.58 0.68
N VAL A 153 5.06 -19.95 1.33
CA VAL A 153 4.91 -21.27 1.94
C VAL A 153 5.06 -22.40 0.90
N ARG A 154 4.43 -22.24 -0.27
CA ARG A 154 4.59 -23.21 -1.38
C ARG A 154 6.03 -23.31 -1.88
N LEU A 155 6.78 -22.22 -1.82
CA LEU A 155 8.23 -22.21 -2.15
C LEU A 155 9.10 -22.71 -0.99
N ARG A 156 8.50 -23.18 0.13
CA ARG A 156 9.18 -23.61 1.35
C ARG A 156 10.11 -22.53 1.94
N LEU A 157 9.70 -21.30 1.86
CA LEU A 157 10.28 -20.22 2.64
C LEU A 157 9.63 -20.22 4.03
N ASP A 158 10.40 -19.91 5.08
CA ASP A 158 9.84 -19.76 6.45
C ASP A 158 9.07 -18.43 6.52
N ALA A 159 7.86 -18.45 5.98
CA ALA A 159 6.95 -17.31 5.95
C ALA A 159 5.91 -17.43 7.06
N ARG A 160 5.59 -16.30 7.68
CA ARG A 160 4.59 -16.17 8.74
C ARG A 160 3.68 -14.99 8.46
N LEU A 161 2.38 -15.22 8.50
CA LEU A 161 1.39 -14.16 8.36
C LEU A 161 1.02 -13.62 9.73
N ILE A 162 1.21 -12.33 9.95
CA ILE A 162 0.76 -11.64 11.17
C ILE A 162 -0.74 -11.37 11.03
N THR A 163 -1.51 -11.94 11.96
CA THR A 163 -2.97 -11.80 12.00
C THR A 163 -3.44 -11.39 13.39
N LEU A 164 -4.68 -10.88 13.49
CA LEU A 164 -5.33 -10.59 14.77
C LEU A 164 -6.38 -11.65 15.12
N THR A 165 -6.34 -12.78 14.45
CA THR A 165 -7.25 -13.93 14.66
C THR A 165 -6.56 -15.04 15.45
N GLY A 166 -7.34 -15.90 16.06
CA GLY A 166 -6.82 -17.10 16.73
C GLY A 166 -6.27 -16.87 18.14
N GLY A 167 -6.58 -15.73 18.77
CA GLY A 167 -6.22 -15.46 20.17
C GLY A 167 -4.79 -14.98 20.41
N THR A 168 -3.91 -15.01 19.39
CA THR A 168 -2.53 -14.51 19.53
C THR A 168 -2.50 -13.01 19.35
N SER A 169 -1.94 -12.29 20.31
CA SER A 169 -1.81 -10.84 20.24
C SER A 169 -0.76 -10.41 19.20
N LEU A 170 -0.86 -9.18 18.72
CA LEU A 170 0.18 -8.60 17.87
C LEU A 170 1.56 -8.64 18.54
N VAL A 171 1.61 -8.36 19.83
CA VAL A 171 2.87 -8.32 20.59
C VAL A 171 3.55 -9.68 20.63
N GLU A 172 2.80 -10.75 20.87
CA GLU A 172 3.33 -12.12 20.86
C GLU A 172 3.91 -12.49 19.49
N GLN A 173 3.23 -12.10 18.41
CA GLN A 173 3.72 -12.35 17.05
C GLN A 173 4.98 -11.51 16.74
N LEU A 174 5.01 -10.24 17.16
CA LEU A 174 6.19 -9.37 16.98
C LEU A 174 7.38 -9.85 17.82
N ALA A 175 7.18 -10.45 19.00
CA ALA A 175 8.26 -11.01 19.81
C ALA A 175 9.02 -12.16 19.09
N LEU A 176 8.44 -12.75 18.06
CA LEU A 176 9.08 -13.78 17.23
C LEU A 176 10.02 -13.19 16.16
N LEU A 177 9.93 -11.87 15.85
CA LEU A 177 10.81 -11.22 14.90
C LEU A 177 12.19 -11.01 15.52
N GLN A 178 13.23 -11.42 14.82
CA GLN A 178 14.61 -11.38 15.29
C GLN A 178 15.55 -10.82 14.21
N LYS A 179 16.75 -10.47 14.61
CA LYS A 179 17.81 -10.05 13.68
C LYS A 179 18.09 -11.14 12.64
N GLY A 180 18.05 -10.76 11.38
CA GLY A 180 18.16 -11.67 10.22
C GLY A 180 16.84 -12.05 9.61
N ASP A 181 15.71 -11.65 10.20
CA ASP A 181 14.38 -11.75 9.60
C ASP A 181 14.06 -10.52 8.74
N ILE A 182 12.94 -10.57 7.99
CA ILE A 182 12.38 -9.45 7.24
C ILE A 182 10.91 -9.26 7.60
N LEU A 183 10.47 -8.00 7.69
CA LEU A 183 9.06 -7.65 7.73
C LEU A 183 8.61 -7.16 6.36
N ILE A 184 7.65 -7.84 5.74
CA ILE A 184 6.97 -7.38 4.52
C ILE A 184 5.65 -6.77 4.94
N ALA A 185 5.50 -5.47 4.75
CA ALA A 185 4.32 -4.72 5.19
C ALA A 185 3.55 -4.18 3.99
N LEU A 186 2.26 -4.54 3.92
CA LEU A 186 1.36 -4.08 2.87
C LEU A 186 0.38 -3.05 3.44
N GLY A 187 0.32 -1.87 2.84
CA GLY A 187 -0.55 -0.81 3.30
C GLY A 187 -0.86 0.21 2.20
N PHE A 188 -2.15 0.53 2.13
CA PHE A 188 -2.72 1.51 1.21
C PHE A 188 -3.62 2.44 2.03
N ASP A 189 -3.74 3.70 1.63
CA ASP A 189 -4.56 4.69 2.34
C ASP A 189 -4.09 4.90 3.82
N ALA A 190 -5.03 5.03 4.74
CA ALA A 190 -4.73 5.22 6.16
C ALA A 190 -4.10 3.95 6.78
N MET A 191 -2.93 4.11 7.38
CA MET A 191 -2.20 3.00 8.02
C MET A 191 -2.88 2.59 9.35
N PRO A 192 -3.28 1.32 9.52
CA PRO A 192 -3.78 0.80 10.79
C PRO A 192 -2.75 0.96 11.91
N ARG A 193 -3.24 1.12 13.15
CA ARG A 193 -2.39 1.25 14.35
C ARG A 193 -1.44 0.05 14.50
N GLU A 194 -1.94 -1.12 14.24
CA GLU A 194 -1.22 -2.39 14.33
C GLU A 194 -0.05 -2.46 13.35
N THR A 195 -0.27 -2.00 12.12
CA THR A 195 0.81 -1.89 11.11
C THR A 195 1.87 -0.91 11.59
N ARG A 196 1.47 0.25 12.14
CA ARG A 196 2.41 1.24 12.67
C ARG A 196 3.27 0.67 13.79
N ILE A 197 2.65 -0.04 14.74
CA ILE A 197 3.36 -0.72 15.84
C ILE A 197 4.38 -1.72 15.29
N ALA A 198 4.00 -2.52 14.29
CA ALA A 198 4.90 -3.51 13.70
C ALA A 198 6.09 -2.86 12.98
N LEU A 199 5.86 -1.78 12.23
CA LEU A 199 6.93 -1.02 11.57
C LEU A 199 7.88 -0.39 12.58
N ASP A 200 7.35 0.25 13.63
CA ASP A 200 8.16 0.88 14.68
C ASP A 200 8.98 -0.16 15.45
N PHE A 201 8.40 -1.32 15.73
CA PHE A 201 9.12 -2.44 16.34
C PHE A 201 10.26 -2.94 15.44
N ALA A 202 10.00 -3.17 14.16
CA ALA A 202 11.01 -3.64 13.21
C ALA A 202 12.15 -2.62 13.06
N ALA A 203 11.81 -1.34 12.89
CA ALA A 203 12.80 -0.27 12.79
C ALA A 203 13.68 -0.17 14.05
N LYS A 204 13.07 -0.20 15.25
CA LYS A 204 13.80 -0.17 16.54
C LYS A 204 14.78 -1.34 16.68
N ASN A 205 14.41 -2.51 16.19
CA ASN A 205 15.22 -3.74 16.26
C ASN A 205 16.13 -3.94 15.04
N ARG A 206 16.22 -2.95 14.13
CA ARG A 206 17.03 -3.00 12.90
C ARG A 206 16.68 -4.19 12.00
N ILE A 207 15.41 -4.55 11.96
CA ILE A 207 14.87 -5.57 11.06
C ILE A 207 14.50 -4.87 9.74
N PRO A 208 15.00 -5.33 8.58
CA PRO A 208 14.67 -4.73 7.30
C PRO A 208 13.19 -4.82 7.01
N ILE A 209 12.65 -3.75 6.43
CA ILE A 209 11.23 -3.62 6.09
C ILE A 209 11.12 -3.47 4.58
N LEU A 210 10.40 -4.39 3.93
CA LEU A 210 9.94 -4.24 2.55
C LEU A 210 8.48 -3.80 2.57
N ALA A 211 8.22 -2.59 2.09
CA ALA A 211 6.86 -2.09 1.97
C ALA A 211 6.27 -2.34 0.57
N ILE A 212 4.96 -2.61 0.53
CA ILE A 212 4.14 -2.57 -0.69
C ILE A 212 3.08 -1.50 -0.47
N SER A 213 3.13 -0.42 -1.25
CA SER A 213 2.24 0.72 -1.09
C SER A 213 1.83 1.33 -2.43
N HIS A 214 0.92 2.31 -2.42
CA HIS A 214 0.44 2.96 -3.65
C HIS A 214 1.25 4.19 -4.05
N THR A 215 2.06 4.72 -3.14
CA THR A 215 2.93 5.89 -3.37
C THR A 215 4.21 5.80 -2.53
N PRO A 216 5.34 6.30 -3.07
CA PRO A 216 6.61 6.33 -2.33
C PRO A 216 6.58 7.32 -1.16
N THR A 217 5.60 8.21 -1.10
CA THR A 217 5.46 9.22 -0.04
C THR A 217 4.54 8.79 1.10
N SER A 218 3.95 7.60 1.04
CA SER A 218 3.11 7.06 2.11
C SER A 218 3.88 6.87 3.42
N GLU A 219 3.17 6.87 4.55
CA GLU A 219 3.78 6.66 5.86
C GLU A 219 4.53 5.31 5.94
N ILE A 220 3.96 4.26 5.34
CA ILE A 220 4.58 2.93 5.30
C ILE A 220 5.86 2.93 4.46
N ALA A 221 5.87 3.63 3.31
CA ALA A 221 7.04 3.75 2.46
C ALA A 221 8.19 4.50 3.17
N ARG A 222 7.87 5.60 3.87
CA ARG A 222 8.88 6.38 4.62
C ARG A 222 9.53 5.62 5.78
N LYS A 223 8.84 4.63 6.34
CA LYS A 223 9.35 3.78 7.43
C LYS A 223 10.03 2.50 6.94
N SER A 224 10.03 2.25 5.63
CA SER A 224 10.59 1.03 5.05
C SER A 224 12.04 1.18 4.60
N THR A 225 12.74 0.05 4.52
CA THR A 225 14.08 -0.04 3.92
C THR A 225 13.98 0.06 2.40
N LEU A 226 12.94 -0.55 1.83
CA LEU A 226 12.61 -0.53 0.41
C LEU A 226 11.09 -0.51 0.24
N CYS A 227 10.58 0.23 -0.72
CA CYS A 227 9.16 0.25 -1.05
C CYS A 227 8.94 -0.06 -2.53
N LEU A 228 8.19 -1.12 -2.82
CA LEU A 228 7.66 -1.37 -4.15
C LEU A 228 6.30 -0.69 -4.30
N VAL A 229 6.13 0.10 -5.35
CA VAL A 229 4.94 0.92 -5.54
C VAL A 229 3.97 0.26 -6.52
N ALA A 230 2.80 -0.14 -6.02
CA ALA A 230 1.67 -0.56 -6.83
C ALA A 230 0.68 0.60 -6.97
N ARG A 231 0.57 1.19 -8.14
CA ARG A 231 -0.29 2.36 -8.39
C ARG A 231 -1.75 2.07 -8.04
N ARG A 232 -2.41 3.05 -7.47
CA ARG A 232 -3.80 2.97 -7.06
C ARG A 232 -4.46 4.34 -7.15
N ARG A 233 -5.72 4.36 -7.56
CA ARG A 233 -6.55 5.57 -7.58
C ARG A 233 -7.59 5.50 -6.46
N PRO A 234 -7.37 6.20 -5.33
CA PRO A 234 -8.22 6.06 -4.13
C PRO A 234 -9.69 6.47 -4.37
N HIS A 235 -9.95 7.31 -5.39
CA HIS A 235 -11.27 7.89 -5.65
C HIS A 235 -12.04 7.24 -6.83
N ARG A 236 -11.54 6.17 -7.46
CA ARG A 236 -12.25 5.51 -8.57
C ARG A 236 -12.67 4.10 -8.22
N THR A 237 -11.75 3.17 -8.30
CA THR A 237 -12.00 1.78 -7.94
C THR A 237 -11.03 1.39 -6.84
N GLN A 238 -11.50 0.68 -5.81
CA GLN A 238 -10.60 0.13 -4.79
C GLN A 238 -9.93 -1.14 -5.29
N SER A 239 -9.60 -1.18 -6.58
CA SER A 239 -8.99 -2.34 -7.20
C SER A 239 -7.65 -2.67 -6.56
N LEU A 240 -7.41 -3.95 -6.39
CA LEU A 240 -6.14 -4.51 -5.96
C LEU A 240 -5.40 -5.18 -7.13
N ALA A 241 -5.89 -5.07 -8.37
CA ALA A 241 -5.34 -5.78 -9.53
C ALA A 241 -3.86 -5.46 -9.76
N ALA A 242 -3.48 -4.19 -9.76
CA ALA A 242 -2.08 -3.78 -9.91
C ALA A 242 -1.19 -4.28 -8.77
N SER A 243 -1.69 -4.24 -7.53
CA SER A 243 -0.98 -4.78 -6.37
C SER A 243 -0.82 -6.30 -6.46
N MET A 244 -1.86 -7.01 -6.88
CA MET A 244 -1.81 -8.46 -7.09
C MET A 244 -0.81 -8.83 -8.18
N SER A 245 -0.80 -8.08 -9.29
CA SER A 245 0.17 -8.28 -10.40
C SER A 245 1.61 -8.08 -9.92
N LEU A 246 1.87 -7.02 -9.14
CA LEU A 246 3.18 -6.77 -8.53
C LEU A 246 3.61 -7.91 -7.60
N LEU A 247 2.72 -8.38 -6.72
CA LEU A 247 3.03 -9.47 -5.81
C LEU A 247 3.25 -10.80 -6.54
N ASN A 248 2.52 -11.04 -7.63
CA ASN A 248 2.75 -12.20 -8.48
C ASN A 248 4.13 -12.13 -9.15
N ALA A 249 4.50 -10.98 -9.70
CA ALA A 249 5.82 -10.75 -10.26
C ALA A 249 6.93 -10.96 -9.21
N LEU A 250 6.77 -10.41 -8.00
CA LEU A 250 7.71 -10.61 -6.89
C LEU A 250 7.85 -12.09 -6.51
N ALA A 251 6.73 -12.82 -6.40
CA ALA A 251 6.76 -14.25 -6.05
C ALA A 251 7.45 -15.08 -7.14
N ILE A 252 7.24 -14.75 -8.41
CA ILE A 252 7.93 -15.41 -9.55
C ILE A 252 9.41 -15.06 -9.53
N ALA A 253 9.79 -13.80 -9.30
CA ALA A 253 11.18 -13.37 -9.21
C ALA A 253 11.94 -14.09 -8.08
N VAL A 254 11.30 -14.24 -6.91
CA VAL A 254 11.85 -15.02 -5.78
C VAL A 254 12.03 -16.50 -6.16
N ALA A 255 11.05 -17.11 -6.85
CA ALA A 255 11.19 -18.50 -7.33
C ALA A 255 12.30 -18.64 -8.38
N THR A 256 12.45 -17.66 -9.26
CA THR A 256 13.47 -17.64 -10.31
C THR A 256 14.88 -17.48 -9.74
N HIS A 257 15.06 -16.77 -8.63
CA HIS A 257 16.34 -16.60 -7.97
C HIS A 257 16.99 -17.94 -7.54
N ASN A 258 16.16 -18.95 -7.18
CA ASN A 258 16.63 -20.30 -6.90
C ASN A 258 15.65 -21.35 -7.45
N LYS A 259 15.69 -21.52 -8.78
CA LYS A 259 14.78 -22.40 -9.53
C LYS A 259 14.77 -23.84 -9.01
N ASP A 260 15.94 -24.41 -8.74
CA ASP A 260 16.03 -25.80 -8.30
C ASP A 260 15.40 -26.01 -6.92
N LYS A 261 15.60 -25.08 -5.99
CA LYS A 261 14.95 -25.11 -4.68
C LYS A 261 13.43 -25.00 -4.81
N ALA A 262 12.96 -24.08 -5.67
CA ALA A 262 11.54 -23.90 -5.93
C ALA A 262 10.91 -25.17 -6.53
N PHE A 263 11.52 -25.77 -7.56
CA PHE A 263 11.03 -27.01 -8.16
C PHE A 263 11.02 -28.18 -7.17
N ARG A 264 12.09 -28.35 -6.37
CA ARG A 264 12.10 -29.39 -5.32
C ARG A 264 10.99 -29.18 -4.30
N ALA A 265 10.71 -27.92 -3.92
CA ALA A 265 9.63 -27.60 -3.00
C ALA A 265 8.26 -28.03 -3.54
N LEU A 266 7.96 -27.65 -4.79
CA LEU A 266 6.68 -27.97 -5.44
C LEU A 266 6.51 -29.47 -5.70
N ARG A 267 7.53 -30.16 -6.23
CA ARG A 267 7.48 -31.63 -6.41
C ARG A 267 7.21 -32.39 -5.12
N ARG A 268 7.77 -31.92 -4.00
CA ARG A 268 7.47 -32.53 -2.69
C ARG A 268 6.03 -32.29 -2.27
N LEU A 269 5.47 -31.12 -2.55
CA LEU A 269 4.06 -30.85 -2.30
C LEU A 269 3.17 -31.77 -3.11
N ASP A 270 3.43 -31.87 -4.42
CA ASP A 270 2.68 -32.74 -5.34
C ASP A 270 2.70 -34.23 -4.87
N ALA A 271 3.86 -34.68 -4.40
CA ALA A 271 3.99 -36.06 -3.88
C ALA A 271 3.14 -36.29 -2.61
N ILE A 272 3.11 -35.30 -1.70
CA ILE A 272 2.29 -35.37 -0.48
C ILE A 272 0.79 -35.36 -0.85
N GLU A 273 0.39 -34.48 -1.78
CA GLU A 273 -1.00 -34.42 -2.24
C GLU A 273 -1.46 -35.74 -2.89
N GLN A 274 -0.61 -36.34 -3.73
CA GLN A 274 -0.89 -37.65 -4.33
C GLN A 274 -1.05 -38.75 -3.28
N GLN A 275 -0.17 -38.80 -2.28
CA GLN A 275 -0.26 -39.75 -1.19
C GLN A 275 -1.56 -39.58 -0.40
N TYR A 276 -1.89 -38.33 -0.05
CA TYR A 276 -3.12 -38.01 0.69
C TYR A 276 -4.39 -38.40 -0.06
N LEU A 277 -4.42 -38.20 -1.38
CA LEU A 277 -5.53 -38.63 -2.22
C LEU A 277 -5.65 -40.16 -2.28
N GLN A 278 -4.54 -40.89 -2.44
CA GLN A 278 -4.54 -42.37 -2.47
C GLN A 278 -5.01 -42.94 -1.14
N ASP A 279 -4.60 -42.42 0.00
CA ASP A 279 -5.00 -42.88 1.32
C ASP A 279 -6.50 -42.64 1.60
N ASN A 280 -7.06 -41.52 1.11
CA ASN A 280 -8.50 -41.26 1.23
C ASN A 280 -9.34 -42.18 0.35
N PHE A 281 -8.89 -42.50 -0.86
CA PHE A 281 -9.57 -43.46 -1.73
C PHE A 281 -9.55 -44.91 -1.17
N ARG A 282 -8.53 -45.29 -0.40
CA ARG A 282 -8.44 -46.62 0.25
C ARG A 282 -9.33 -46.74 1.49
N ARG A 283 -9.65 -45.63 2.19
CA ARG A 283 -10.51 -45.62 3.39
C ARG A 283 -12.00 -45.65 3.08
N HIS A 284 -12.40 -45.40 1.85
CA HIS A 284 -13.79 -45.41 1.39
C HIS A 284 -14.14 -46.65 0.52
N LYS A 285 -13.23 -47.62 0.46
CA LYS A 285 -13.49 -49.00 -0.02
C LYS A 285 -13.54 -49.97 1.18
#